data_b211b10b1a4b6e981e98ec7bd4401b94
#
_entry.id   b211b10b1a4b6e981e98ec7bd4401b94
#
_cell.length_a   1.000
_cell.length_b   1.000
_cell.length_c   1.000
_cell.angle_alpha   90.00
_cell.angle_beta   90.00
_cell.angle_gamma   90.00
#
_symmetry.space_group_name_H-M   'P 1'
#
loop_
_entity.id
_entity.type
_entity.pdbx_description
1 polymer ?
#
loop_
_entity_poly.entity_id
_entity_poly.type
_entity_poly.pdbx_seq_one_letter_code
_entity_poly.pdbx_strand_id
1 'polypeptide(L)'
;MSENEIRDALDRHWAASDANDFEVEHDIYHDDAVLEYPQSGERLRGRRNIQASRVAQPNTKRFTVRRIVGAGDLWVTEFILIYDGRPSYTVSVMEFLDGKVARETQYFADPFEPGPSRAHLVERIG
;
A
#
# COMPACT_ATOMS: atom_id res chain seq x y z
N MET A 1 1.25 4.54 20.55
CA MET A 1 2.03 5.36 19.59
C MET A 1 1.31 6.65 19.31
N SER A 2 2.05 7.74 19.22
CA SER A 2 1.49 9.01 18.75
C SER A 2 1.26 8.97 17.23
N GLU A 3 0.44 9.90 16.72
CA GLU A 3 0.22 10.02 15.27
C GLU A 3 1.51 10.33 14.53
N ASN A 4 2.40 11.14 15.11
CA ASN A 4 3.69 11.45 14.50
C ASN A 4 4.58 10.20 14.40
N GLU A 5 4.58 9.36 15.43
CA GLU A 5 5.34 8.11 15.42
C GLU A 5 4.80 7.15 14.35
N ILE A 6 3.48 7.09 14.18
CA ILE A 6 2.87 6.27 13.11
C ILE A 6 3.23 6.82 11.75
N ARG A 7 3.17 8.15 11.55
CA ARG A 7 3.58 8.76 10.28
C ARG A 7 5.03 8.47 9.94
N ASP A 8 5.92 8.56 10.93
CA ASP A 8 7.33 8.27 10.73
C ASP A 8 7.52 6.79 10.36
N ALA A 9 6.80 5.88 11.00
CA ALA A 9 6.85 4.45 10.68
C ALA A 9 6.34 4.18 9.25
N LEU A 10 5.28 4.86 8.83
CA LEU A 10 4.73 4.74 7.48
C LEU A 10 5.67 5.32 6.43
N ASP A 11 6.26 6.48 6.70
CA ASP A 11 7.25 7.07 5.78
C ASP A 11 8.44 6.14 5.58
N ARG A 12 8.94 5.55 6.66
CA ARG A 12 10.03 4.57 6.61
C ARG A 12 9.62 3.32 5.84
N HIS A 13 8.42 2.83 6.07
CA HIS A 13 7.89 1.65 5.38
C HIS A 13 7.82 1.86 3.87
N TRP A 14 7.22 2.98 3.43
CA TRP A 14 7.05 3.23 2.00
C TRP A 14 8.37 3.57 1.30
N ALA A 15 9.30 4.24 1.99
CA ALA A 15 10.63 4.46 1.45
C ALA A 15 11.39 3.14 1.26
N ALA A 16 11.25 2.21 2.20
CA ALA A 16 11.84 0.89 2.11
C ALA A 16 11.20 0.06 0.99
N SER A 17 9.88 0.18 0.80
CA SER A 17 9.17 -0.47 -0.29
C SER A 17 9.70 0.00 -1.65
N ASP A 18 9.90 1.30 -1.82
CA ASP A 18 10.44 1.87 -3.05
C ASP A 18 11.88 1.43 -3.31
N ALA A 19 12.67 1.28 -2.25
CA ALA A 19 14.07 0.88 -2.33
C ALA A 19 14.27 -0.64 -2.41
N ASN A 20 13.22 -1.44 -2.31
CA ASN A 20 13.27 -2.89 -2.20
C ASN A 20 14.09 -3.37 -0.99
N ASP A 21 14.03 -2.62 0.09
CA ASP A 21 14.62 -3.01 1.38
C ASP A 21 13.60 -3.84 2.15
N PHE A 22 13.51 -5.12 1.84
CA PHE A 22 12.47 -6.02 2.33
C PHE A 22 12.46 -6.15 3.86
N GLU A 23 13.61 -6.13 4.50
CA GLU A 23 13.70 -6.24 5.95
C GLU A 23 13.09 -5.01 6.63
N VAL A 24 13.47 -3.81 6.21
CA VAL A 24 12.94 -2.56 6.76
C VAL A 24 11.47 -2.40 6.40
N GLU A 25 11.09 -2.74 5.17
CA GLU A 25 9.71 -2.65 4.71
C GLU A 25 8.75 -3.40 5.63
N HIS A 26 9.14 -4.60 6.08
CA HIS A 26 8.25 -5.49 6.82
C HIS A 26 8.36 -5.35 8.34
N ASP A 27 9.23 -4.48 8.82
CA ASP A 27 9.37 -4.16 10.24
C ASP A 27 8.08 -3.62 10.87
N ILE A 28 7.25 -2.97 10.07
CA ILE A 28 6.01 -2.33 10.51
C ILE A 28 4.94 -3.33 10.95
N TYR A 29 5.04 -4.59 10.53
CA TYR A 29 4.01 -5.61 10.75
C TYR A 29 4.23 -6.38 12.05
N HIS A 30 3.12 -6.73 12.71
CA HIS A 30 3.14 -7.80 13.71
C HIS A 30 3.55 -9.11 13.06
N ASP A 31 4.12 -10.02 13.86
CA ASP A 31 4.50 -11.35 13.38
C ASP A 31 3.31 -12.13 12.82
N ASP A 32 2.12 -11.92 13.38
CA ASP A 32 0.87 -12.58 12.96
C ASP A 32 -0.05 -11.65 12.15
N ALA A 33 0.49 -10.58 11.58
CA ALA A 33 -0.28 -9.65 10.74
C ALA A 33 -0.96 -10.36 9.59
N VAL A 34 -2.09 -9.79 9.17
CA VAL A 34 -2.88 -10.30 8.04
C VAL A 34 -2.93 -9.25 6.95
N LEU A 35 -2.64 -9.65 5.71
CA LEU A 35 -2.80 -8.82 4.52
C LEU A 35 -3.89 -9.42 3.66
N GLU A 36 -4.85 -8.58 3.28
CA GLU A 36 -5.98 -9.02 2.45
C GLU A 36 -6.03 -8.26 1.15
N TYR A 37 -6.31 -8.99 0.07
CA TYR A 37 -6.58 -8.46 -1.27
C TYR A 37 -8.03 -8.77 -1.64
N PRO A 38 -9.00 -7.89 -1.30
CA PRO A 38 -10.42 -8.20 -1.57
C PRO A 38 -10.73 -8.44 -3.04
N GLN A 39 -10.00 -7.79 -3.95
CA GLN A 39 -10.24 -7.92 -5.39
C GLN A 39 -9.98 -9.33 -5.92
N SER A 40 -8.99 -10.03 -5.36
CA SER A 40 -8.70 -11.43 -5.73
C SER A 40 -9.25 -12.45 -4.74
N GLY A 41 -9.73 -11.98 -3.57
CA GLY A 41 -10.21 -12.86 -2.52
C GLY A 41 -9.10 -13.57 -1.75
N GLU A 42 -7.88 -13.05 -1.79
CA GLU A 42 -6.73 -13.66 -1.15
C GLU A 42 -6.41 -13.05 0.21
N ARG A 43 -5.86 -13.87 1.07
CA ARG A 43 -5.36 -13.46 2.38
C ARG A 43 -4.00 -14.09 2.64
N LEU A 44 -3.05 -13.26 3.10
CA LEU A 44 -1.76 -13.71 3.56
C LEU A 44 -1.71 -13.60 5.08
N ARG A 45 -1.35 -14.68 5.76
CA ARG A 45 -1.22 -14.69 7.22
C ARG A 45 0.24 -14.73 7.61
N GLY A 46 0.61 -13.80 8.50
CA GLY A 46 1.94 -13.73 9.08
C GLY A 46 2.90 -12.91 8.27
N ARG A 47 3.73 -12.16 9.00
CA ARG A 47 4.76 -11.28 8.43
C ARG A 47 5.67 -12.01 7.46
N ARG A 48 6.03 -13.25 7.78
CA ARG A 48 6.92 -14.06 6.92
C ARG A 48 6.31 -14.34 5.55
N ASN A 49 5.02 -14.68 5.51
CA ASN A 49 4.32 -14.92 4.26
C ASN A 49 4.12 -13.64 3.46
N ILE A 50 3.82 -12.53 4.14
CA ILE A 50 3.69 -11.23 3.50
C ILE A 50 5.01 -10.85 2.84
N GLN A 51 6.12 -10.95 3.54
CA GLN A 51 7.44 -10.64 3.01
C GLN A 51 7.81 -11.57 1.85
N ALA A 52 7.56 -12.87 2.01
CA ALA A 52 7.87 -13.86 0.98
C ALA A 52 7.13 -13.57 -0.33
N SER A 53 5.85 -13.15 -0.25
CA SER A 53 5.06 -12.82 -1.43
C SER A 53 5.64 -11.61 -2.17
N ARG A 54 6.18 -10.64 -1.45
CA ARG A 54 6.77 -9.43 -2.05
C ARG A 54 8.15 -9.68 -2.63
N VAL A 55 8.95 -10.51 -1.96
CA VAL A 55 10.26 -10.93 -2.47
C VAL A 55 10.10 -11.74 -3.76
N ALA A 56 9.05 -12.56 -3.84
CA ALA A 56 8.77 -13.38 -5.01
C ALA A 56 8.23 -12.61 -6.22
N GLN A 57 7.88 -11.32 -6.03
CA GLN A 57 7.33 -10.49 -7.11
C GLN A 57 8.39 -10.24 -8.18
N PRO A 58 8.17 -10.67 -9.44
CA PRO A 58 9.19 -10.60 -10.48
C PRO A 58 9.36 -9.21 -11.11
N ASN A 59 8.42 -8.31 -10.85
CA ASN A 59 8.36 -7.01 -11.53
C ASN A 59 9.28 -5.99 -10.86
N THR A 60 9.83 -5.08 -11.67
CA THR A 60 10.51 -3.89 -11.17
C THR A 60 9.48 -2.95 -10.59
N LYS A 61 9.63 -2.61 -9.31
CA LYS A 61 8.64 -1.82 -8.57
C LYS A 61 9.18 -0.46 -8.16
N ARG A 62 8.34 0.56 -8.30
CA ARG A 62 8.57 1.89 -7.73
C ARG A 62 7.27 2.33 -7.05
N PHE A 63 7.41 3.04 -5.95
CA PHE A 63 6.28 3.54 -5.16
C PHE A 63 6.33 5.05 -5.10
N THR A 64 5.23 5.72 -5.43
CA THR A 64 5.09 7.16 -5.27
C THR A 64 3.91 7.42 -4.35
N VAL A 65 4.19 7.79 -3.10
CA VAL A 65 3.16 8.10 -2.11
C VAL A 65 2.55 9.46 -2.43
N ARG A 66 1.22 9.50 -2.53
CA ARG A 66 0.48 10.74 -2.77
C ARG A 66 0.05 11.39 -1.46
N ARG A 67 -0.45 10.60 -0.52
CA ARG A 67 -0.84 11.09 0.81
C ARG A 67 -0.99 9.95 1.79
N ILE A 68 -0.81 10.30 3.06
CA ILE A 68 -1.05 9.42 4.18
C ILE A 68 -2.01 10.15 5.10
N VAL A 69 -3.16 9.54 5.38
CA VAL A 69 -4.18 10.11 6.26
C VAL A 69 -4.63 9.07 7.27
N GLY A 70 -4.96 9.52 8.47
CA GLY A 70 -5.46 8.63 9.49
C GLY A 70 -5.58 9.30 10.84
N ALA A 71 -6.12 8.56 11.78
CA ALA A 71 -6.22 8.95 13.17
C ALA A 71 -6.34 7.70 14.03
N GLY A 72 -5.78 7.72 15.23
CA GLY A 72 -5.80 6.56 16.11
C GLY A 72 -5.09 5.37 15.45
N ASP A 73 -5.79 4.26 15.37
CA ASP A 73 -5.23 2.99 14.87
C ASP A 73 -5.48 2.73 13.39
N LEU A 74 -6.23 3.60 12.70
CA LEU A 74 -6.60 3.39 11.30
C LEU A 74 -5.91 4.41 10.40
N TRP A 75 -5.12 3.91 9.43
CA TRP A 75 -4.33 4.74 8.54
C TRP A 75 -4.45 4.29 7.10
N VAL A 76 -4.61 5.26 6.21
CA VAL A 76 -4.76 5.03 4.78
C VAL A 76 -3.63 5.72 4.04
N THR A 77 -2.98 4.98 3.16
CA THR A 77 -1.97 5.53 2.25
C THR A 77 -2.46 5.37 0.83
N GLU A 78 -2.49 6.48 0.10
CA GLU A 78 -2.78 6.51 -1.33
C GLU A 78 -1.46 6.65 -2.08
N PHE A 79 -1.19 5.73 -3.01
CA PHE A 79 0.07 5.75 -3.75
C PHE A 79 -0.09 5.21 -5.16
N ILE A 80 0.89 5.53 -6.00
CA ILE A 80 1.00 4.96 -7.34
C ILE A 80 2.13 3.93 -7.27
N LEU A 81 1.78 2.70 -7.56
CA LEU A 81 2.73 1.59 -7.67
C LEU A 81 3.03 1.38 -9.14
N ILE A 82 4.30 1.47 -9.51
CA ILE A 82 4.70 1.30 -10.90
C ILE A 82 5.40 -0.04 -11.03
N TYR A 83 4.79 -0.94 -11.80
CA TYR A 83 5.33 -2.25 -12.16
C TYR A 83 5.81 -2.21 -13.60
N ASP A 84 7.11 -2.39 -13.81
CA ASP A 84 7.70 -2.43 -15.16
C ASP A 84 7.23 -1.24 -16.02
N GLY A 85 7.17 -0.05 -15.41
CA GLY A 85 6.74 1.18 -16.07
C GLY A 85 5.23 1.38 -16.19
N ARG A 86 4.41 0.45 -15.67
CA ARG A 86 2.94 0.54 -15.73
C ARG A 86 2.38 0.98 -14.36
N PRO A 87 1.58 2.05 -14.31
CA PRO A 87 1.03 2.53 -13.05
C PRO A 87 -0.14 1.67 -12.58
N SER A 88 -0.21 1.48 -11.27
CA SER A 88 -1.38 0.96 -10.57
C SER A 88 -1.75 1.95 -9.47
N TYR A 89 -2.98 2.40 -9.46
CA TYR A 89 -3.47 3.33 -8.44
C TYR A 89 -3.90 2.51 -7.24
N THR A 90 -3.21 2.70 -6.14
CA THR A 90 -3.26 1.77 -5.01
C THR A 90 -3.65 2.49 -3.73
N VAL A 91 -4.43 1.80 -2.92
CA VAL A 91 -4.80 2.24 -1.57
C VAL A 91 -4.45 1.12 -0.60
N SER A 92 -3.71 1.48 0.46
CA SER A 92 -3.42 0.59 1.59
C SER A 92 -4.17 1.11 2.81
N VAL A 93 -4.95 0.24 3.44
CA VAL A 93 -5.64 0.52 4.70
C VAL A 93 -4.99 -0.32 5.77
N MET A 94 -4.34 0.33 6.74
CA MET A 94 -3.63 -0.34 7.82
C MET A 94 -4.31 -0.11 9.16
N GLU A 95 -4.49 -1.18 9.90
CA GLU A 95 -5.01 -1.17 11.26
C GLU A 95 -3.88 -1.54 12.21
N PHE A 96 -3.54 -0.61 13.10
CA PHE A 96 -2.45 -0.78 14.06
C PHE A 96 -2.97 -1.36 15.37
N LEU A 97 -2.13 -2.16 16.01
CA LEU A 97 -2.35 -2.67 17.36
C LEU A 97 -1.01 -2.68 18.08
N ASP A 98 -0.94 -2.04 19.24
CA ASP A 98 0.29 -1.97 20.04
C ASP A 98 1.51 -1.55 19.22
N GLY A 99 1.34 -0.53 18.38
CA GLY A 99 2.43 0.10 17.65
C GLY A 99 2.85 -0.56 16.34
N LYS A 100 2.21 -1.66 15.95
CA LYS A 100 2.49 -2.35 14.69
C LYS A 100 1.21 -2.68 13.94
N VAL A 101 1.33 -2.92 12.65
CA VAL A 101 0.20 -3.27 11.80
C VAL A 101 -0.27 -4.69 12.12
N ALA A 102 -1.52 -4.82 12.53
CA ALA A 102 -2.18 -6.10 12.75
C ALA A 102 -2.90 -6.58 11.49
N ARG A 103 -3.45 -5.65 10.71
CA ARG A 103 -4.18 -5.95 9.47
C ARG A 103 -3.93 -4.88 8.44
N GLU A 104 -3.69 -5.31 7.21
CA GLU A 104 -3.62 -4.42 6.07
C GLU A 104 -4.58 -4.91 4.99
N THR A 105 -5.28 -3.98 4.35
CA THR A 105 -6.12 -4.26 3.18
C THR A 105 -5.60 -3.41 2.03
N GLN A 106 -5.37 -4.03 0.87
CA GLN A 106 -4.89 -3.31 -0.29
C GLN A 106 -5.82 -3.49 -1.48
N TYR A 107 -6.05 -2.38 -2.19
CA TYR A 107 -6.81 -2.33 -3.43
C TYR A 107 -5.91 -1.79 -4.53
N PHE A 108 -5.98 -2.39 -5.71
CA PHE A 108 -5.19 -2.02 -6.87
C PHE A 108 -6.13 -1.67 -8.02
N ALA A 109 -5.81 -0.64 -8.77
CA ALA A 109 -6.62 -0.23 -9.90
C ALA A 109 -5.74 0.17 -11.08
N ASP A 110 -5.97 -0.47 -12.22
CA ASP A 110 -5.32 -0.10 -13.46
C ASP A 110 -5.95 1.18 -14.02
N PRO A 111 -5.20 1.98 -14.80
CA PRO A 111 -5.79 3.05 -15.60
C PRO A 111 -6.86 2.49 -16.52
N PHE A 112 -7.88 3.29 -16.81
CA PHE A 112 -8.90 2.91 -17.78
C PHE A 112 -9.29 4.10 -18.64
N GLU A 113 -9.93 3.81 -19.78
CA GLU A 113 -10.32 4.83 -20.73
C GLU A 113 -11.43 5.73 -20.16
N PRO A 114 -11.41 7.03 -20.52
CA PRO A 114 -12.49 7.93 -20.11
C PRO A 114 -13.85 7.43 -20.58
N GLY A 115 -14.87 7.57 -19.73
CA GLY A 115 -16.23 7.18 -20.07
C GLY A 115 -16.86 8.15 -21.08
N PRO A 116 -17.37 7.64 -22.22
CA PRO A 116 -17.90 8.51 -23.27
C PRO A 116 -19.13 9.31 -22.84
N SER A 117 -19.92 8.80 -21.89
CA SER A 117 -21.13 9.48 -21.45
C SER A 117 -20.89 10.80 -20.71
N ARG A 118 -19.69 11.01 -20.20
CA ARG A 118 -19.34 12.24 -19.47
C ARG A 118 -18.31 13.10 -20.20
N ALA A 119 -17.98 12.77 -21.45
CA ALA A 119 -16.92 13.44 -22.21
C ALA A 119 -17.09 14.97 -22.29
N HIS A 120 -18.34 15.44 -22.39
CA HIS A 120 -18.65 16.86 -22.49
C HIS A 120 -18.65 17.60 -21.15
N LEU A 121 -18.47 16.89 -20.05
CA LEU A 121 -18.55 17.46 -18.70
C LEU A 121 -17.20 17.47 -17.98
N VAL A 122 -16.21 16.76 -18.49
CA VAL A 122 -14.94 16.56 -17.79
C VAL A 122 -13.81 17.39 -18.38
N GLU A 123 -12.80 17.62 -17.54
CA GLU A 123 -11.51 18.17 -17.95
C GLU A 123 -10.45 17.09 -17.78
N ARG A 124 -9.36 17.21 -18.50
CA ARG A 124 -8.22 16.28 -18.32
C ARG A 124 -7.41 16.71 -17.10
N ILE A 125 -6.98 15.74 -16.30
CA ILE A 125 -6.07 15.97 -15.18
C ILE A 125 -4.67 16.21 -15.74
N GLY A 126 -4.11 17.34 -15.43
CA GLY A 126 -2.75 17.69 -15.81
C GLY A 126 -2.54 17.93 -17.26
#